data_af7435db42016b6c1fbe2876f5d9d6df
#
_entry.id   af7435db42016b6c1fbe2876f5d9d6df
#
_cell.length_a   1.000
_cell.length_b   1.000
_cell.length_c   1.000
_cell.angle_alpha   90.00
_cell.angle_beta   90.00
_cell.angle_gamma   90.00
#
_symmetry.space_group_name_H-M   'P 1'
#
loop_
_entity.id
_entity.type
_entity.pdbx_description
1 polymer ?
#
loop_
_entity_poly.entity_id
_entity_poly.type
_entity_poly.pdbx_seq_one_letter_code
_entity_poly.pdbx_strand_id
1 'polypeptide(L)'
;MNIRNSITAGVWMLGTLAGSAAMAADAYVSATSPVFNNEIRVGMYFVQYDVQADDLTGPYVPPGVKVDVNSISTPYFAYIRRLTPHWVAQLAAGIPPKTETVGKGPTTLGSVPFDGQVVSTAKWFSPSLVVSYVFRDESETWRPYLGAGINYTKFYDLQSTSAGNAANGGPTAISLTSSVGPVVSAGVRWHIKDHWSAYASFDYAVVDTDYTGNTAGVIRRTTIRFNPSTLVVSVGYAF
;
A
#
# COMPACT_ATOMS: atom_id res chain seq x y z
N MET A 1 -24.93 -20.29 23.34
CA MET A 1 -25.56 -19.01 23.01
C MET A 1 -24.62 -18.35 21.99
N ASN A 2 -24.94 -18.51 20.72
CA ASN A 2 -24.05 -18.12 19.60
C ASN A 2 -24.11 -16.60 19.37
N ILE A 3 -23.00 -15.92 19.53
CA ILE A 3 -22.84 -14.55 19.05
C ILE A 3 -21.92 -14.61 17.83
N ARG A 4 -22.52 -14.54 16.66
CA ARG A 4 -21.84 -14.34 15.37
C ARG A 4 -21.38 -12.90 15.33
N ASN A 5 -20.09 -12.67 15.36
CA ASN A 5 -19.54 -11.35 15.01
C ASN A 5 -19.58 -11.23 13.50
N SER A 6 -20.48 -10.38 13.03
CA SER A 6 -20.59 -9.97 11.65
C SER A 6 -19.44 -9.02 11.33
N ILE A 7 -18.57 -9.44 10.45
CA ILE A 7 -17.57 -8.54 9.82
C ILE A 7 -18.37 -7.62 8.91
N THR A 8 -18.53 -6.38 9.32
CA THR A 8 -19.13 -5.34 8.48
C THR A 8 -18.06 -4.88 7.48
N ALA A 9 -18.12 -5.45 6.27
CA ALA A 9 -17.39 -4.90 5.12
C ALA A 9 -17.92 -3.48 4.87
N GLY A 10 -17.11 -2.49 5.15
CA GLY A 10 -17.40 -1.09 4.84
C GLY A 10 -17.41 -0.89 3.33
N VAL A 11 -18.56 -1.02 2.71
CA VAL A 11 -18.79 -0.56 1.34
C VAL A 11 -18.80 0.96 1.37
N TRP A 12 -17.73 1.57 0.90
CA TRP A 12 -17.70 3.01 0.66
C TRP A 12 -18.56 3.30 -0.57
N MET A 13 -19.76 3.83 -0.34
CA MET A 13 -20.56 4.43 -1.40
C MET A 13 -19.82 5.63 -1.97
N LEU A 14 -19.37 5.50 -3.21
CA LEU A 14 -19.03 6.64 -4.05
C LEU A 14 -20.30 7.47 -4.26
N GLY A 15 -20.39 8.55 -3.51
CA GLY A 15 -21.48 9.53 -3.67
C GLY A 15 -21.45 10.08 -5.09
N THR A 16 -22.58 9.93 -5.78
CA THR A 16 -22.83 10.50 -7.10
C THR A 16 -22.91 12.02 -7.00
N LEU A 17 -21.82 12.72 -7.26
CA LEU A 17 -21.84 14.13 -7.60
C LEU A 17 -22.19 14.26 -9.09
N ALA A 18 -23.48 14.16 -9.40
CA ALA A 18 -24.03 14.59 -10.69
C ALA A 18 -24.17 16.12 -10.67
N GLY A 19 -23.08 16.80 -10.94
CA GLY A 19 -23.09 18.21 -11.31
C GLY A 19 -23.29 18.32 -12.82
N SER A 20 -24.46 18.81 -13.26
CA SER A 20 -24.74 19.15 -14.63
C SER A 20 -23.86 20.31 -15.08
N ALA A 21 -22.73 20.01 -15.75
CA ALA A 21 -21.96 21.00 -16.49
C ALA A 21 -22.57 21.14 -17.86
N ALA A 22 -23.10 22.33 -18.14
CA ALA A 22 -23.62 22.74 -19.46
C ALA A 22 -22.49 22.62 -20.50
N MET A 23 -22.76 21.90 -21.58
CA MET A 23 -21.89 21.71 -22.73
C MET A 23 -21.88 23.00 -23.56
N ALA A 24 -20.85 23.79 -23.45
CA ALA A 24 -20.46 24.70 -24.49
C ALA A 24 -19.66 23.92 -25.54
N ALA A 25 -20.25 23.68 -26.69
CA ALA A 25 -19.61 23.08 -27.85
C ALA A 25 -18.76 24.17 -28.52
N ASP A 26 -17.51 24.31 -28.09
CA ASP A 26 -16.54 25.10 -28.85
C ASP A 26 -15.82 24.19 -29.84
N ALA A 27 -15.78 24.68 -31.09
CA ALA A 27 -15.09 24.03 -32.21
C ALA A 27 -13.63 23.74 -31.88
N TYR A 28 -13.27 22.48 -31.67
CA TYR A 28 -11.91 22.04 -31.42
C TYR A 28 -11.10 22.11 -32.72
N VAL A 29 -10.28 23.14 -32.85
CA VAL A 29 -9.15 23.10 -33.76
C VAL A 29 -8.22 22.02 -33.26
N SER A 30 -8.03 20.98 -34.06
CA SER A 30 -7.13 19.86 -33.79
C SER A 30 -5.67 20.38 -33.85
N ALA A 31 -5.26 21.03 -32.77
CA ALA A 31 -3.85 21.26 -32.52
C ALA A 31 -3.25 19.91 -32.09
N THR A 32 -2.34 19.36 -32.89
CA THR A 32 -1.53 18.20 -32.47
C THR A 32 -0.81 18.59 -31.20
N SER A 33 -1.37 18.18 -30.06
CA SER A 33 -0.73 18.40 -28.77
C SER A 33 0.66 17.75 -28.79
N PRO A 34 1.71 18.41 -28.28
CA PRO A 34 3.04 17.84 -28.25
C PRO A 34 3.00 16.50 -27.48
N VAL A 35 3.58 15.47 -28.10
CA VAL A 35 3.62 14.12 -27.54
C VAL A 35 4.74 14.06 -26.50
N PHE A 36 4.41 14.20 -25.24
CA PHE A 36 5.36 14.03 -24.14
C PHE A 36 5.57 12.55 -23.83
N ASN A 37 6.84 12.13 -23.74
CA ASN A 37 7.19 10.74 -23.49
C ASN A 37 7.50 10.44 -22.01
N ASN A 38 7.66 11.47 -21.20
CA ASN A 38 8.02 11.36 -19.80
C ASN A 38 7.01 12.12 -18.94
N GLU A 39 6.78 11.63 -17.74
CA GLU A 39 5.92 12.28 -16.75
C GLU A 39 6.44 12.00 -15.34
N ILE A 40 6.42 13.01 -14.50
CA ILE A 40 6.65 12.88 -13.07
C ILE A 40 5.29 13.05 -12.37
N ARG A 41 4.99 12.18 -11.40
CA ARG A 41 3.80 12.27 -10.55
C ARG A 41 4.20 12.48 -9.11
N VAL A 42 3.44 13.33 -8.43
CA VAL A 42 3.52 13.53 -6.99
C VAL A 42 2.12 13.46 -6.38
N GLY A 43 1.99 12.90 -5.20
CA GLY A 43 0.70 12.70 -4.57
C GLY A 43 0.79 12.03 -3.21
N MET A 44 -0.26 11.29 -2.87
CA MET A 44 -0.38 10.57 -1.63
C MET A 44 -0.78 9.12 -1.86
N TYR A 45 -0.15 8.20 -1.11
CA TYR A 45 -0.58 6.83 -0.85
C TYR A 45 -1.47 6.80 0.40
N PHE A 46 -2.58 6.09 0.30
CA PHE A 46 -3.41 5.67 1.43
C PHE A 46 -3.40 4.15 1.46
N VAL A 47 -2.58 3.58 2.34
CA VAL A 47 -2.31 2.15 2.37
C VAL A 47 -3.12 1.50 3.48
N GLN A 48 -3.88 0.48 3.12
CA GLN A 48 -4.56 -0.44 4.03
C GLN A 48 -3.92 -1.81 3.90
N TYR A 49 -3.66 -2.46 5.03
CA TYR A 49 -3.09 -3.80 5.05
C TYR A 49 -4.17 -4.83 5.36
N ASP A 50 -4.21 -5.89 4.57
CA ASP A 50 -4.93 -7.12 4.91
C ASP A 50 -3.90 -8.11 5.46
N VAL A 51 -3.62 -7.98 6.76
CA VAL A 51 -2.56 -8.74 7.42
C VAL A 51 -3.05 -10.13 7.75
N GLN A 52 -2.45 -11.12 7.13
CA GLN A 52 -2.62 -12.53 7.46
C GLN A 52 -1.31 -13.05 8.04
N ALA A 53 -1.23 -13.13 9.35
CA ALA A 53 -0.10 -13.74 10.04
C ALA A 53 -0.44 -15.17 10.40
N ASP A 54 0.48 -16.10 10.11
CA ASP A 54 0.42 -17.44 10.68
C ASP A 54 0.62 -17.36 12.19
N ASP A 55 0.23 -18.40 12.94
CA ASP A 55 0.45 -18.39 14.38
C ASP A 55 1.95 -18.27 14.68
N LEU A 56 2.29 -17.43 15.64
CA LEU A 56 3.68 -17.30 16.09
C LEU A 56 4.15 -18.65 16.66
N THR A 57 5.28 -19.12 16.17
CA THR A 57 5.87 -20.40 16.58
C THR A 57 7.15 -20.17 17.40
N GLY A 58 7.45 -21.11 18.31
CA GLY A 58 8.62 -21.08 19.15
C GLY A 58 8.31 -21.33 20.62
N PRO A 59 9.34 -21.36 21.49
CA PRO A 59 9.17 -21.59 22.92
C PRO A 59 8.30 -20.51 23.58
N TYR A 60 7.44 -20.95 24.50
CA TYR A 60 6.61 -20.09 25.36
C TYR A 60 5.59 -19.21 24.62
N VAL A 61 5.17 -19.60 23.42
CA VAL A 61 4.13 -18.89 22.67
C VAL A 61 2.78 -19.50 22.96
N PRO A 62 1.80 -18.74 23.51
CA PRO A 62 0.43 -19.21 23.64
C PRO A 62 -0.24 -19.33 22.25
N PRO A 63 -1.17 -20.26 22.06
CA PRO A 63 -1.90 -20.37 20.81
C PRO A 63 -2.77 -19.13 20.55
N GLY A 64 -2.96 -18.79 19.27
CA GLY A 64 -3.81 -17.67 18.85
C GLY A 64 -3.20 -16.27 18.99
N VAL A 65 -1.90 -16.17 19.26
CA VAL A 65 -1.16 -14.90 19.24
C VAL A 65 -0.84 -14.52 17.80
N LYS A 66 -1.38 -13.39 17.36
CA LYS A 66 -1.22 -12.83 16.03
C LYS A 66 -0.81 -11.37 16.10
N VAL A 67 -0.52 -10.79 14.95
CA VAL A 67 -0.19 -9.37 14.82
C VAL A 67 -1.04 -8.75 13.71
N ASP A 68 -1.26 -7.45 13.85
CA ASP A 68 -1.92 -6.60 12.85
C ASP A 68 -1.05 -5.36 12.59
N VAL A 69 -1.27 -4.67 11.48
CA VAL A 69 -0.50 -3.48 11.11
C VAL A 69 -1.44 -2.32 10.81
N ASN A 70 -1.17 -1.18 11.44
CA ASN A 70 -1.99 0.01 11.26
C ASN A 70 -1.87 0.55 9.83
N SER A 71 -3.02 1.00 9.28
CA SER A 71 -3.08 1.73 8.00
C SER A 71 -2.26 3.02 8.09
N ILE A 72 -1.69 3.42 6.96
CA ILE A 72 -0.85 4.60 6.86
C ILE A 72 -1.18 5.46 5.64
N SER A 73 -0.74 6.72 5.69
CA SER A 73 -0.63 7.56 4.49
C SER A 73 0.78 8.12 4.38
N THR A 74 1.29 8.22 3.14
CA THR A 74 2.65 8.70 2.87
C THR A 74 2.71 9.41 1.51
N PRO A 75 3.58 10.41 1.33
CA PRO A 75 3.82 11.02 0.03
C PRO A 75 4.24 9.98 -1.03
N TYR A 76 3.71 10.18 -2.22
CA TYR A 76 3.91 9.33 -3.39
C TYR A 76 4.68 10.07 -4.46
N PHE A 77 5.60 9.36 -5.11
CA PHE A 77 6.36 9.82 -6.27
C PHE A 77 6.38 8.73 -7.33
N ALA A 78 6.23 9.11 -8.60
CA ALA A 78 6.45 8.19 -9.69
C ALA A 78 7.08 8.89 -10.90
N TYR A 79 7.86 8.10 -11.64
CA TYR A 79 8.31 8.43 -12.98
C TYR A 79 7.62 7.50 -13.96
N ILE A 80 7.05 8.08 -15.00
CA ILE A 80 6.35 7.36 -16.05
C ILE A 80 7.05 7.59 -17.37
N ARG A 81 7.32 6.50 -18.08
CA ARG A 81 7.79 6.49 -19.45
C ARG A 81 6.68 5.98 -20.35
N ARG A 82 6.28 6.80 -21.30
CA ARG A 82 5.39 6.39 -22.37
C ARG A 82 6.16 5.52 -23.36
N LEU A 83 5.66 4.35 -23.64
CA LEU A 83 6.24 3.39 -24.58
C LEU A 83 5.54 3.48 -25.95
N THR A 84 4.21 3.60 -25.92
CA THR A 84 3.33 3.79 -27.08
C THR A 84 2.13 4.67 -26.68
N PRO A 85 1.21 5.02 -27.59
CA PRO A 85 -0.03 5.73 -27.22
C PRO A 85 -0.87 5.06 -26.14
N HIS A 86 -0.76 3.74 -26.00
CA HIS A 86 -1.55 2.94 -25.06
C HIS A 86 -0.72 2.24 -23.98
N TRP A 87 0.60 2.18 -24.09
CA TRP A 87 1.44 1.51 -23.11
C TRP A 87 2.36 2.47 -22.39
N VAL A 88 2.38 2.36 -21.08
CA VAL A 88 3.26 3.14 -20.21
C VAL A 88 3.97 2.23 -19.22
N ALA A 89 5.23 2.55 -18.92
CA ALA A 89 5.98 1.97 -17.81
C ALA A 89 6.06 2.99 -16.68
N GLN A 90 5.81 2.57 -15.46
CA GLN A 90 5.82 3.40 -14.26
C GLN A 90 6.75 2.81 -13.22
N LEU A 91 7.68 3.63 -12.71
CA LEU A 91 8.44 3.36 -11.50
C LEU A 91 7.90 4.26 -10.40
N ALA A 92 7.38 3.67 -9.33
CA ALA A 92 6.72 4.38 -8.24
C ALA A 92 7.31 4.01 -6.88
N ALA A 93 7.35 4.97 -5.96
CA ALA A 93 7.73 4.75 -4.57
C ALA A 93 7.07 5.80 -3.66
N GLY A 94 6.91 5.47 -2.38
CA GLY A 94 6.56 6.42 -1.32
C GLY A 94 7.76 6.83 -0.48
N ILE A 95 7.63 7.90 0.28
CA ILE A 95 8.56 8.19 1.39
C ILE A 95 8.38 7.07 2.43
N PRO A 96 9.48 6.43 2.88
CA PRO A 96 9.40 5.33 3.82
C PRO A 96 8.71 5.72 5.13
N PRO A 97 7.50 5.21 5.40
CA PRO A 97 6.80 5.50 6.63
C PRO A 97 7.30 4.62 7.76
N LYS A 98 7.03 5.04 8.99
CA LYS A 98 7.12 4.20 10.17
C LYS A 98 5.75 3.59 10.43
N THR A 99 5.67 2.25 10.43
CA THR A 99 4.46 1.51 10.74
C THR A 99 4.53 0.89 12.12
N GLU A 100 3.38 0.71 12.73
CA GLU A 100 3.21 0.09 14.03
C GLU A 100 2.55 -1.27 13.86
N THR A 101 3.15 -2.28 14.49
CA THR A 101 2.58 -3.62 14.58
C THR A 101 1.87 -3.74 15.92
N VAL A 102 0.62 -4.13 15.88
CA VAL A 102 -0.27 -4.24 17.03
C VAL A 102 -0.49 -5.70 17.35
N GLY A 103 -0.38 -6.07 18.62
CA GLY A 103 -0.67 -7.41 19.09
C GLY A 103 -2.16 -7.74 18.97
N LYS A 104 -2.47 -8.98 18.63
CA LYS A 104 -3.81 -9.55 18.57
C LYS A 104 -3.84 -10.91 19.29
N GLY A 105 -4.85 -11.12 20.09
CA GLY A 105 -5.07 -12.42 20.76
C GLY A 105 -5.40 -12.31 22.24
N PRO A 106 -5.79 -13.44 22.85
CA PRO A 106 -6.35 -13.47 24.21
C PRO A 106 -5.31 -13.41 25.35
N THR A 107 -4.01 -13.33 25.02
CA THR A 107 -2.94 -13.35 26.03
C THR A 107 -2.82 -12.01 26.76
N THR A 108 -2.21 -12.02 27.92
CA THR A 108 -1.92 -10.81 28.72
C THR A 108 -0.42 -10.65 28.93
N LEU A 109 0.04 -9.41 29.07
CA LEU A 109 1.38 -9.03 29.46
C LEU A 109 1.35 -8.66 30.95
N GLY A 110 1.56 -9.66 31.83
CA GLY A 110 1.25 -9.47 33.24
C GLY A 110 -0.24 -9.23 33.43
N SER A 111 -0.63 -8.01 33.89
CA SER A 111 -2.03 -7.59 34.05
C SER A 111 -2.62 -6.85 32.84
N VAL A 112 -1.83 -6.61 31.79
CA VAL A 112 -2.24 -5.81 30.62
C VAL A 112 -2.60 -6.73 29.45
N PRO A 113 -3.76 -6.53 28.78
CA PRO A 113 -4.08 -7.29 27.56
C PRO A 113 -3.03 -7.07 26.48
N PHE A 114 -2.64 -8.14 25.78
CA PHE A 114 -1.76 -8.05 24.60
C PHE A 114 -2.47 -7.40 23.42
N ASP A 115 -3.76 -7.66 23.29
CA ASP A 115 -4.59 -7.12 22.21
C ASP A 115 -4.61 -5.59 22.24
N GLY A 116 -4.32 -4.99 21.08
CA GLY A 116 -4.28 -3.54 20.94
C GLY A 116 -2.96 -2.87 21.35
N GLN A 117 -1.97 -3.60 21.90
CA GLN A 117 -0.67 -3.02 22.25
C GLN A 117 0.22 -2.91 21.03
N VAL A 118 0.90 -1.77 20.86
CA VAL A 118 1.95 -1.61 19.84
C VAL A 118 3.18 -2.40 20.31
N VAL A 119 3.46 -3.52 19.67
CA VAL A 119 4.53 -4.45 20.09
C VAL A 119 5.84 -4.25 19.33
N SER A 120 5.76 -3.72 18.11
CA SER A 120 6.95 -3.37 17.32
C SER A 120 6.67 -2.23 16.35
N THR A 121 7.75 -1.64 15.87
CA THR A 121 7.71 -0.66 14.78
C THR A 121 8.72 -1.02 13.72
N ALA A 122 8.41 -0.67 12.47
CA ALA A 122 9.28 -0.89 11.33
C ALA A 122 9.17 0.27 10.35
N LYS A 123 10.25 0.58 9.63
CA LYS A 123 10.19 1.34 8.40
C LYS A 123 10.29 0.40 7.22
N TRP A 124 9.70 0.78 6.09
CA TRP A 124 9.80 0.02 4.86
C TRP A 124 9.95 0.95 3.66
N PHE A 125 10.60 0.42 2.63
CA PHE A 125 10.72 1.04 1.32
C PHE A 125 10.23 0.04 0.28
N SER A 126 9.25 0.43 -0.53
CA SER A 126 8.50 -0.48 -1.40
C SER A 126 8.31 0.10 -2.81
N PRO A 127 9.38 0.18 -3.63
CA PRO A 127 9.26 0.57 -5.03
C PRO A 127 8.50 -0.48 -5.85
N SER A 128 7.73 0.00 -6.83
CA SER A 128 6.98 -0.82 -7.77
C SER A 128 7.31 -0.43 -9.19
N LEU A 129 7.54 -1.43 -10.04
CA LEU A 129 7.65 -1.26 -11.50
C LEU A 129 6.40 -1.86 -12.14
N VAL A 130 5.59 -1.03 -12.79
CA VAL A 130 4.29 -1.41 -13.36
C VAL A 130 4.25 -1.03 -14.84
N VAL A 131 3.78 -1.94 -15.69
CA VAL A 131 3.43 -1.66 -17.07
C VAL A 131 1.91 -1.62 -17.17
N SER A 132 1.38 -0.56 -17.74
CA SER A 132 -0.07 -0.33 -17.82
C SER A 132 -0.53 -0.11 -19.24
N TYR A 133 -1.70 -0.65 -19.56
CA TYR A 133 -2.43 -0.32 -20.77
C TYR A 133 -3.42 0.80 -20.47
N VAL A 134 -3.31 1.89 -21.22
CA VAL A 134 -4.16 3.08 -21.12
C VAL A 134 -5.20 3.03 -22.22
N PHE A 135 -6.46 2.92 -21.83
CA PHE A 135 -7.59 2.86 -22.74
C PHE A 135 -7.90 4.23 -23.34
N ARG A 136 -8.71 4.24 -24.40
CA ARG A 136 -9.19 5.42 -25.13
C ARG A 136 -8.06 6.17 -25.84
N ASP A 137 -8.44 7.07 -26.71
CA ASP A 137 -7.51 7.86 -27.51
C ASP A 137 -6.84 8.97 -26.69
N GLU A 138 -5.72 9.47 -27.18
CA GLU A 138 -4.93 10.49 -26.50
C GLU A 138 -5.61 11.84 -26.37
N SER A 139 -6.55 12.14 -27.27
CA SER A 139 -7.37 13.34 -27.26
C SER A 139 -8.43 13.34 -26.14
N GLU A 140 -8.66 12.21 -25.52
CA GLU A 140 -9.70 12.07 -24.50
C GLU A 140 -9.28 12.67 -23.16
N THR A 141 -10.20 13.43 -22.55
CA THR A 141 -9.97 14.12 -21.27
C THR A 141 -9.71 13.14 -20.13
N TRP A 142 -10.39 11.98 -20.11
CA TRP A 142 -10.16 10.95 -19.10
C TRP A 142 -9.86 9.60 -19.74
N ARG A 143 -8.85 8.96 -19.23
CA ARG A 143 -8.34 7.69 -19.75
C ARG A 143 -8.16 6.70 -18.62
N PRO A 144 -9.00 5.66 -18.53
CA PRO A 144 -8.78 4.58 -17.57
C PRO A 144 -7.56 3.76 -17.99
N TYR A 145 -6.95 3.08 -17.02
CA TYR A 145 -5.83 2.18 -17.27
C TYR A 145 -5.86 0.98 -16.33
N LEU A 146 -5.27 -0.10 -16.81
CA LEU A 146 -4.98 -1.30 -16.05
C LEU A 146 -3.51 -1.65 -16.20
N GLY A 147 -2.87 -2.05 -15.12
CA GLY A 147 -1.46 -2.39 -15.10
C GLY A 147 -1.14 -3.58 -14.24
N ALA A 148 -0.01 -4.18 -14.54
CA ALA A 148 0.58 -5.24 -13.74
C ALA A 148 2.10 -5.07 -13.69
N GLY A 149 2.72 -5.55 -12.62
CA GLY A 149 4.15 -5.38 -12.43
C GLY A 149 4.69 -6.15 -11.24
N ILE A 150 5.83 -5.68 -10.77
CA ILE A 150 6.52 -6.22 -9.61
C ILE A 150 6.72 -5.15 -8.56
N ASN A 151 6.60 -5.56 -7.32
CA ASN A 151 6.91 -4.76 -6.13
C ASN A 151 8.10 -5.38 -5.40
N TYR A 152 9.03 -4.56 -4.94
CA TYR A 152 10.09 -4.95 -4.02
C TYR A 152 9.90 -4.22 -2.71
N THR A 153 9.78 -4.93 -1.60
CA THR A 153 9.66 -4.34 -0.27
C THR A 153 10.83 -4.72 0.62
N LYS A 154 11.51 -3.72 1.16
CA LYS A 154 12.58 -3.88 2.15
C LYS A 154 12.17 -3.24 3.47
N PHE A 155 12.24 -4.03 4.55
CA PHE A 155 12.00 -3.57 5.91
C PHE A 155 13.34 -3.18 6.57
N TYR A 156 13.30 -2.14 7.40
CA TYR A 156 14.45 -1.66 8.15
C TYR A 156 14.01 -0.83 9.36
N ASP A 157 14.95 -0.42 10.22
CA ASP A 157 14.69 0.30 11.49
C ASP A 157 13.63 -0.42 12.33
N LEU A 158 13.85 -1.75 12.48
CA LEU A 158 12.97 -2.66 13.21
C LEU A 158 13.22 -2.52 14.70
N GLN A 159 12.19 -2.19 15.48
CA GLN A 159 12.32 -1.97 16.92
C GLN A 159 11.19 -2.66 17.66
N SER A 160 11.55 -3.42 18.70
CA SER A 160 10.57 -3.90 19.68
C SER A 160 10.26 -2.78 20.68
N THR A 161 8.98 -2.56 20.96
CA THR A 161 8.55 -1.59 21.97
C THR A 161 8.69 -2.12 23.38
N SER A 162 8.42 -1.30 24.39
CA SER A 162 8.35 -1.75 25.79
C SER A 162 7.31 -2.84 26.00
N ALA A 163 6.13 -2.72 25.34
CA ALA A 163 5.09 -3.73 25.36
C ALA A 163 5.54 -5.02 24.64
N GLY A 164 6.20 -4.90 23.49
CA GLY A 164 6.77 -6.05 22.78
C GLY A 164 7.84 -6.76 23.59
N ASN A 165 8.72 -6.03 24.25
CA ASN A 165 9.73 -6.59 25.14
C ASN A 165 9.10 -7.29 26.36
N ALA A 166 8.08 -6.68 26.97
CA ALA A 166 7.34 -7.30 28.06
C ALA A 166 6.63 -8.60 27.61
N ALA A 167 5.99 -8.59 26.45
CA ALA A 167 5.35 -9.77 25.86
C ALA A 167 6.35 -10.91 25.60
N ASN A 168 7.57 -10.58 25.22
CA ASN A 168 8.60 -11.56 24.88
C ASN A 168 9.47 -11.98 26.09
N GLY A 169 9.30 -11.36 27.26
CA GLY A 169 10.08 -11.62 28.45
C GLY A 169 11.44 -10.92 28.48
N GLY A 170 11.67 -9.92 27.63
CA GLY A 170 12.91 -9.14 27.58
C GLY A 170 13.14 -8.41 26.25
N PRO A 171 14.26 -7.68 26.14
CA PRO A 171 14.64 -7.01 24.91
C PRO A 171 14.71 -7.99 23.74
N THR A 172 13.98 -7.65 22.65
CA THR A 172 13.81 -8.54 21.50
C THR A 172 14.40 -7.91 20.24
N ALA A 173 15.36 -8.59 19.63
CA ALA A 173 15.86 -8.26 18.30
C ALA A 173 14.89 -8.80 17.25
N ILE A 174 14.44 -7.94 16.33
CA ILE A 174 13.48 -8.27 15.28
C ILE A 174 14.16 -8.26 13.93
N SER A 175 13.84 -9.24 13.08
CA SER A 175 14.25 -9.31 11.70
C SER A 175 13.04 -9.63 10.81
N LEU A 176 12.95 -8.95 9.66
CA LEU A 176 11.99 -9.21 8.59
C LEU A 176 12.76 -9.41 7.28
N THR A 177 12.40 -10.43 6.52
CA THR A 177 12.96 -10.66 5.18
C THR A 177 12.41 -9.66 4.18
N SER A 178 13.20 -9.31 3.15
CA SER A 178 12.68 -8.53 2.03
C SER A 178 11.72 -9.37 1.19
N SER A 179 10.78 -8.72 0.53
CA SER A 179 9.75 -9.34 -0.31
C SER A 179 9.89 -8.89 -1.75
N VAL A 180 9.62 -9.78 -2.69
CA VAL A 180 9.36 -9.49 -4.10
C VAL A 180 8.05 -10.16 -4.47
N GLY A 181 7.08 -9.39 -4.94
CA GLY A 181 5.76 -9.93 -5.29
C GLY A 181 5.12 -9.21 -6.47
N PRO A 182 4.04 -9.76 -7.01
CA PRO A 182 3.27 -9.10 -8.05
C PRO A 182 2.52 -7.89 -7.50
N VAL A 183 2.30 -6.91 -8.39
CA VAL A 183 1.42 -5.78 -8.15
C VAL A 183 0.48 -5.62 -9.34
N VAL A 184 -0.78 -5.29 -9.06
CA VAL A 184 -1.77 -4.89 -10.06
C VAL A 184 -2.27 -3.50 -9.75
N SER A 185 -2.61 -2.75 -10.79
CA SER A 185 -3.03 -1.35 -10.70
C SER A 185 -4.22 -1.10 -11.61
N ALA A 186 -5.22 -0.41 -11.12
CA ALA A 186 -6.35 0.08 -11.91
C ALA A 186 -6.58 1.54 -11.58
N GLY A 187 -6.73 2.40 -12.59
CA GLY A 187 -6.89 3.81 -12.32
C GLY A 187 -7.42 4.61 -13.49
N VAL A 188 -7.49 5.91 -13.28
CA VAL A 188 -7.91 6.88 -14.28
C VAL A 188 -6.94 8.05 -14.31
N ARG A 189 -6.56 8.43 -15.52
CA ARG A 189 -5.91 9.71 -15.82
C ARG A 189 -6.96 10.71 -16.22
N TRP A 190 -6.89 11.91 -15.66
CA TRP A 190 -7.70 13.06 -16.07
C TRP A 190 -6.77 14.14 -16.60
N HIS A 191 -6.83 14.42 -17.90
CA HIS A 191 -6.08 15.54 -18.49
C HIS A 191 -6.69 16.87 -18.06
N ILE A 192 -5.89 17.73 -17.39
CA ILE A 192 -6.35 19.03 -16.89
C ILE A 192 -6.11 20.10 -17.95
N LYS A 193 -4.85 20.33 -18.28
CA LYS A 193 -4.42 21.34 -19.25
C LYS A 193 -2.94 21.15 -19.56
N ASP A 194 -2.56 21.38 -20.84
CA ASP A 194 -1.18 21.37 -21.33
C ASP A 194 -0.40 20.12 -20.86
N HIS A 195 0.51 20.26 -19.91
CA HIS A 195 1.36 19.21 -19.36
C HIS A 195 0.76 18.52 -18.13
N TRP A 196 -0.35 19.03 -17.58
CA TRP A 196 -0.86 18.62 -16.28
C TRP A 196 -2.00 17.60 -16.37
N SER A 197 -1.90 16.58 -15.58
CA SER A 197 -2.95 15.57 -15.41
C SER A 197 -3.14 15.22 -13.94
N ALA A 198 -4.38 14.89 -13.56
CA ALA A 198 -4.69 14.29 -12.26
C ALA A 198 -4.87 12.78 -12.42
N TYR A 199 -4.62 12.05 -11.35
CA TYR A 199 -4.69 10.60 -11.31
C TYR A 199 -5.35 10.12 -10.04
N ALA A 200 -6.16 9.07 -10.19
CA ALA A 200 -6.61 8.26 -9.08
C ALA A 200 -6.41 6.79 -9.46
N SER A 201 -5.81 6.00 -8.59
CA SER A 201 -5.67 4.56 -8.80
C SER A 201 -5.88 3.78 -7.52
N PHE A 202 -6.23 2.51 -7.72
CA PHE A 202 -6.23 1.48 -6.70
C PHE A 202 -5.19 0.44 -7.10
N ASP A 203 -4.25 0.20 -6.20
CA ASP A 203 -3.16 -0.74 -6.39
C ASP A 203 -3.26 -1.84 -5.34
N TYR A 204 -2.97 -3.07 -5.74
CA TYR A 204 -2.89 -4.22 -4.85
C TYR A 204 -1.58 -4.94 -5.08
N ALA A 205 -0.83 -5.17 -4.01
CA ALA A 205 0.43 -5.90 -4.07
C ALA A 205 0.41 -7.13 -3.15
N VAL A 206 1.21 -8.14 -3.49
CA VAL A 206 1.48 -9.27 -2.61
C VAL A 206 2.83 -9.04 -1.94
N VAL A 207 2.85 -8.99 -0.61
CA VAL A 207 4.05 -8.75 0.19
C VAL A 207 4.11 -9.76 1.31
N ASP A 208 4.99 -10.74 1.18
CA ASP A 208 5.22 -11.79 2.16
C ASP A 208 6.59 -11.58 2.83
N THR A 209 6.66 -11.76 4.14
CA THR A 209 7.92 -11.66 4.89
C THR A 209 7.98 -12.67 6.02
N ASP A 210 9.17 -13.20 6.27
CA ASP A 210 9.43 -14.04 7.44
C ASP A 210 9.90 -13.16 8.59
N TYR A 211 9.14 -13.20 9.67
CA TYR A 211 9.48 -12.57 10.92
C TYR A 211 10.32 -13.52 11.78
N THR A 212 11.38 -12.98 12.35
CA THR A 212 12.17 -13.65 13.39
C THR A 212 12.37 -12.69 14.56
N GLY A 213 11.91 -13.08 15.74
CA GLY A 213 12.18 -12.42 17.03
C GLY A 213 13.16 -13.23 17.85
N ASN A 214 14.23 -12.59 18.35
CA ASN A 214 15.22 -13.21 19.24
C ASN A 214 15.26 -12.46 20.57
N THR A 215 14.85 -13.14 21.65
CA THR A 215 14.89 -12.62 23.02
C THR A 215 15.87 -13.47 23.83
N ALA A 216 17.07 -12.95 24.09
CA ALA A 216 18.10 -13.64 24.86
C ALA A 216 18.37 -15.09 24.39
N GLY A 217 18.37 -15.33 23.07
CA GLY A 217 18.58 -16.66 22.47
C GLY A 217 17.29 -17.47 22.23
N VAL A 218 16.13 -17.05 22.75
CA VAL A 218 14.84 -17.66 22.45
C VAL A 218 14.33 -17.12 21.13
N ILE A 219 14.26 -17.99 20.13
CA ILE A 219 13.87 -17.62 18.77
C ILE A 219 12.40 -17.96 18.52
N ARG A 220 11.64 -16.99 18.00
CA ARG A 220 10.25 -17.14 17.59
C ARG A 220 10.12 -16.71 16.14
N ARG A 221 9.24 -17.39 15.37
CA ARG A 221 9.06 -17.15 13.93
C ARG A 221 7.62 -17.17 13.53
N THR A 222 7.29 -16.38 12.52
CA THR A 222 6.01 -16.45 11.79
C THR A 222 6.21 -15.91 10.39
N THR A 223 5.37 -16.32 9.45
CA THR A 223 5.26 -15.69 8.12
C THR A 223 4.09 -14.71 8.15
N ILE A 224 4.33 -13.51 7.66
CA ILE A 224 3.35 -12.42 7.61
C ILE A 224 3.10 -12.05 6.16
N ARG A 225 1.84 -12.11 5.73
CA ARG A 225 1.35 -11.64 4.44
C ARG A 225 0.65 -10.31 4.65
N PHE A 226 1.19 -9.24 4.10
CA PHE A 226 0.66 -7.89 4.30
C PHE A 226 -0.42 -7.50 3.28
N ASN A 227 -0.35 -8.02 2.06
CA ASN A 227 -1.29 -7.77 0.95
C ASN A 227 -1.85 -6.34 0.93
N PRO A 228 -1.01 -5.30 0.78
CA PRO A 228 -1.47 -3.93 0.84
C PRO A 228 -2.41 -3.59 -0.31
N SER A 229 -3.55 -2.99 0.05
CA SER A 229 -4.46 -2.29 -0.85
C SER A 229 -4.19 -0.80 -0.73
N THR A 230 -3.91 -0.13 -1.83
CA THR A 230 -3.46 1.26 -1.83
C THR A 230 -4.34 2.12 -2.74
N LEU A 231 -4.93 3.17 -2.19
CA LEU A 231 -5.51 4.24 -2.97
C LEU A 231 -4.42 5.30 -3.21
N VAL A 232 -4.22 5.69 -4.47
CA VAL A 232 -3.28 6.75 -4.85
C VAL A 232 -4.04 7.89 -5.47
N VAL A 233 -3.77 9.10 -5.00
CA VAL A 233 -4.22 10.34 -5.64
C VAL A 233 -3.00 11.19 -5.94
N SER A 234 -2.84 11.62 -7.19
CA SER A 234 -1.64 12.35 -7.62
C SER A 234 -1.90 13.32 -8.75
N VAL A 235 -0.95 14.22 -8.93
CA VAL A 235 -0.85 15.13 -10.07
C VAL A 235 0.41 14.80 -10.84
N GLY A 236 0.31 14.78 -12.16
CA GLY A 236 1.40 14.51 -13.08
C GLY A 236 1.74 15.72 -13.94
N TYR A 237 3.03 15.88 -14.20
CA TYR A 237 3.58 16.84 -15.15
C TYR A 237 4.34 16.10 -16.25
N ALA A 238 3.89 16.23 -17.49
CA ALA A 238 4.46 15.59 -18.67
C ALA A 238 5.49 16.50 -19.35
N PHE A 239 6.59 15.92 -19.87
CA PHE A 239 7.70 16.63 -20.53
C PHE A 239 8.43 15.78 -21.56
#